data_776a0af058138011b24521b96105e18e
#
_entry.id   776a0af058138011b24521b96105e18e
#
_cell.length_a   1.000
_cell.length_b   1.000
_cell.length_c   1.000
_cell.angle_alpha   90.00
_cell.angle_beta   90.00
_cell.angle_gamma   90.00
#
_symmetry.space_group_name_H-M   'P 1'
#
loop_
_entity.id
_entity.type
_entity.pdbx_description
1 polymer ?
#
loop_
_entity_poly.entity_id
_entity_poly.type
_entity_poly.pdbx_seq_one_letter_code
_entity_poly.pdbx_strand_id
1 'polypeptide(L)'
;MLHILVVEDNEKLRNAMVKGLHDTGKIVVDFHCDSGEASLNYFSILNEQSQSPAGILMDVQLAGAMNGIQAAIEIRRENPRLPVVFYSIQDDDGYYRDFRNSGILSHYAYVKKSNYLLPQMILPLLQDAVQGRSFIDPEIEERVKEVWHRDENSPMSLLEPNEQKVAQMLVKGMTNEHIATVMGFRDKRTISRINGQIYSSWGLNNSTSDEKVARTRAVIIAQQDKMIIWDEQGNAFLLDDNGEQNPWH
;
A
#
# COMPACT_ATOMS: atom_id res chain seq x y z
N MET A 1 -3.88 -5.17 33.62
CA MET A 1 -2.71 -4.95 32.76
C MET A 1 -3.13 -5.29 31.34
N LEU A 2 -2.65 -4.53 30.36
CA LEU A 2 -2.94 -4.77 28.95
C LEU A 2 -1.90 -5.76 28.39
N HIS A 3 -2.36 -6.87 27.84
CA HIS A 3 -1.54 -7.91 27.24
C HIS A 3 -1.40 -7.67 25.75
N ILE A 4 -0.19 -7.57 25.21
CA ILE A 4 0.04 -7.21 23.81
C ILE A 4 1.10 -8.08 23.14
N LEU A 5 1.03 -8.07 21.80
CA LEU A 5 2.08 -8.54 20.90
C LEU A 5 2.92 -7.34 20.40
N VAL A 6 4.24 -7.50 20.29
CA VAL A 6 5.15 -6.52 19.65
C VAL A 6 5.81 -7.15 18.44
N VAL A 7 5.69 -6.49 17.28
CA VAL A 7 6.31 -6.90 16.02
C VAL A 7 7.25 -5.81 15.54
N GLU A 8 8.53 -6.09 15.49
CA GLU A 8 9.60 -5.15 15.13
C GLU A 8 10.81 -5.96 14.67
N ASP A 9 11.33 -5.72 13.48
CA ASP A 9 12.46 -6.48 12.93
C ASP A 9 13.81 -6.06 13.54
N ASN A 10 13.95 -4.80 13.95
CA ASN A 10 15.14 -4.33 14.63
C ASN A 10 15.19 -4.85 16.08
N GLU A 11 16.06 -5.81 16.34
CA GLU A 11 16.18 -6.47 17.65
C GLU A 11 16.43 -5.48 18.80
N LYS A 12 17.28 -4.47 18.59
CA LYS A 12 17.61 -3.49 19.64
C LYS A 12 16.39 -2.64 19.99
N LEU A 13 15.66 -2.19 18.97
CA LEU A 13 14.45 -1.40 19.14
C LEU A 13 13.33 -2.26 19.76
N ARG A 14 13.14 -3.48 19.28
CA ARG A 14 12.20 -4.45 19.86
C ARG A 14 12.44 -4.67 21.36
N ASN A 15 13.68 -4.96 21.74
CA ASN A 15 14.02 -5.19 23.15
C ASN A 15 13.84 -3.94 24.01
N ALA A 16 14.21 -2.76 23.49
CA ALA A 16 14.01 -1.49 24.19
C ALA A 16 12.53 -1.18 24.37
N MET A 17 11.71 -1.42 23.34
CA MET A 17 10.27 -1.20 23.39
C MET A 17 9.59 -2.17 24.37
N VAL A 18 9.91 -3.45 24.31
CA VAL A 18 9.38 -4.48 25.23
C VAL A 18 9.70 -4.10 26.68
N LYS A 19 10.96 -3.77 26.97
CA LYS A 19 11.37 -3.37 28.32
C LYS A 19 10.64 -2.10 28.76
N GLY A 20 10.65 -1.07 27.93
CA GLY A 20 10.04 0.22 28.29
C GLY A 20 8.53 0.13 28.47
N LEU A 21 7.83 -0.73 27.73
CA LEU A 21 6.39 -0.98 27.91
C LEU A 21 6.14 -1.71 29.24
N HIS A 22 6.94 -2.70 29.59
CA HIS A 22 6.88 -3.36 30.91
C HIS A 22 7.13 -2.38 32.07
N ASP A 23 8.12 -1.48 31.90
CA ASP A 23 8.48 -0.48 32.93
C ASP A 23 7.32 0.51 33.21
N THR A 24 6.33 0.64 32.32
CA THR A 24 5.11 1.43 32.58
C THR A 24 4.23 0.83 33.70
N GLY A 25 4.40 -0.46 34.01
CA GLY A 25 3.57 -1.20 34.96
C GLY A 25 2.12 -1.43 34.50
N LYS A 26 1.77 -1.06 33.26
CA LYS A 26 0.41 -1.13 32.70
C LYS A 26 0.29 -2.12 31.54
N ILE A 27 1.42 -2.50 30.92
CA ILE A 27 1.48 -3.41 29.78
C ILE A 27 2.31 -4.64 30.13
N VAL A 28 1.85 -5.79 29.65
CA VAL A 28 2.58 -7.05 29.57
C VAL A 28 2.75 -7.39 28.10
N VAL A 29 3.98 -7.58 27.65
CA VAL A 29 4.26 -8.09 26.30
C VAL A 29 4.32 -9.61 26.40
N ASP A 30 3.27 -10.29 25.95
CA ASP A 30 3.16 -11.75 26.02
C ASP A 30 4.06 -12.45 25.01
N PHE A 31 4.20 -11.82 23.84
CA PHE A 31 5.04 -12.31 22.76
C PHE A 31 5.62 -11.15 21.96
N HIS A 32 6.80 -11.35 21.42
CA HIS A 32 7.40 -10.42 20.46
C HIS A 32 8.11 -11.18 19.34
N CYS A 33 8.09 -10.66 18.14
CA CYS A 33 8.70 -11.26 16.96
C CYS A 33 9.25 -10.21 16.01
N ASP A 34 9.94 -10.67 14.97
CA ASP A 34 10.70 -9.85 14.03
C ASP A 34 10.08 -9.75 12.62
N SER A 35 8.97 -10.45 12.38
CA SER A 35 8.37 -10.51 11.04
C SER A 35 6.84 -10.66 11.10
N GLY A 36 6.19 -10.29 10.01
CA GLY A 36 4.75 -10.45 9.82
C GLY A 36 4.35 -11.93 9.88
N GLU A 37 5.13 -12.78 9.22
CA GLU A 37 4.93 -14.23 9.19
C GLU A 37 4.99 -14.87 10.58
N ALA A 38 5.96 -14.43 11.42
CA ALA A 38 6.06 -14.92 12.79
C ALA A 38 4.87 -14.47 13.64
N SER A 39 4.34 -13.26 13.40
CA SER A 39 3.13 -12.79 14.07
C SER A 39 1.89 -13.60 13.66
N LEU A 40 1.73 -13.94 12.37
CA LEU A 40 0.66 -14.81 11.89
C LEU A 40 0.75 -16.20 12.51
N ASN A 41 1.94 -16.78 12.55
CA ASN A 41 2.16 -18.09 13.16
C ASN A 41 1.80 -18.09 14.65
N TYR A 42 2.11 -17.02 15.38
CA TYR A 42 1.69 -16.88 16.77
C TYR A 42 0.17 -16.97 16.91
N PHE A 43 -0.61 -16.23 16.09
CA PHE A 43 -2.07 -16.28 16.13
C PHE A 43 -2.62 -17.66 15.74
N SER A 44 -1.98 -18.34 14.78
CA SER A 44 -2.43 -19.67 14.32
C SER A 44 -2.30 -20.78 15.37
N ILE A 45 -1.36 -20.64 16.32
CA ILE A 45 -1.15 -21.62 17.39
C ILE A 45 -1.91 -21.28 18.68
N LEU A 46 -2.53 -20.08 18.77
CA LEU A 46 -3.40 -19.77 19.89
C LEU A 46 -4.61 -20.70 19.85
N ASN A 47 -4.87 -21.37 20.95
CA ASN A 47 -6.06 -22.21 21.11
C ASN A 47 -7.10 -21.47 21.95
N GLU A 48 -8.32 -22.03 22.05
CA GLU A 48 -9.44 -21.44 22.81
C GLU A 48 -9.13 -21.22 24.31
N GLN A 49 -8.11 -21.90 24.84
CA GLN A 49 -7.69 -21.77 26.25
C GLN A 49 -6.57 -20.71 26.41
N SER A 50 -5.98 -20.24 25.32
CA SER A 50 -4.93 -19.21 25.35
C SER A 50 -5.57 -17.82 25.37
N GLN A 51 -5.06 -16.95 26.22
CA GLN A 51 -5.49 -15.56 26.22
C GLN A 51 -4.92 -14.85 24.97
N SER A 52 -5.81 -14.46 24.07
CA SER A 52 -5.42 -13.63 22.94
C SER A 52 -4.90 -12.27 23.40
N PRO A 53 -3.87 -11.70 22.74
CA PRO A 53 -3.40 -10.37 23.08
C PRO A 53 -4.53 -9.34 22.85
N ALA A 54 -4.60 -8.37 23.77
CA ALA A 54 -5.58 -7.29 23.68
C ALA A 54 -5.24 -6.24 22.61
N GLY A 55 -4.04 -6.31 22.03
CA GLY A 55 -3.60 -5.43 20.93
C GLY A 55 -2.21 -5.78 20.43
N ILE A 56 -1.85 -5.15 19.33
CA ILE A 56 -0.56 -5.31 18.67
C ILE A 56 0.13 -3.95 18.53
N LEU A 57 1.42 -3.89 18.85
CA LEU A 57 2.31 -2.84 18.38
C LEU A 57 3.07 -3.39 17.18
N MET A 58 2.86 -2.79 16.01
CA MET A 58 3.28 -3.33 14.71
C MET A 58 4.16 -2.35 13.97
N ASP A 59 5.41 -2.69 13.73
CA ASP A 59 6.20 -1.98 12.73
C ASP A 59 5.60 -2.17 11.33
N VAL A 60 5.53 -1.10 10.58
CA VAL A 60 5.05 -1.15 9.19
C VAL A 60 6.09 -1.78 8.28
N GLN A 61 7.35 -1.40 8.45
CA GLN A 61 8.45 -1.98 7.68
C GLN A 61 9.04 -3.17 8.42
N LEU A 62 8.84 -4.35 7.88
CA LEU A 62 9.38 -5.60 8.42
C LEU A 62 10.31 -6.27 7.40
N ALA A 63 11.32 -6.95 7.89
CA ALA A 63 12.14 -7.83 7.08
C ALA A 63 11.35 -9.11 6.78
N GLY A 64 10.92 -9.30 5.53
CA GLY A 64 10.12 -10.47 5.15
C GLY A 64 9.40 -10.26 3.83
N ALA A 65 8.50 -11.20 3.50
CA ALA A 65 7.69 -11.11 2.28
C ALA A 65 6.48 -10.19 2.46
N MET A 66 6.08 -9.89 3.70
CA MET A 66 4.94 -9.01 4.00
C MET A 66 5.35 -7.88 4.95
N ASN A 67 4.75 -6.71 4.75
CA ASN A 67 4.85 -5.60 5.68
C ASN A 67 3.87 -5.74 6.85
N GLY A 68 4.00 -4.86 7.87
CA GLY A 68 3.16 -4.94 9.06
C GLY A 68 1.68 -4.66 8.81
N ILE A 69 1.34 -3.86 7.78
CA ILE A 69 -0.05 -3.60 7.41
C ILE A 69 -0.67 -4.87 6.81
N GLN A 70 0.05 -5.54 5.91
CA GLN A 70 -0.39 -6.80 5.31
C GLN A 70 -0.56 -7.89 6.39
N ALA A 71 0.39 -7.98 7.32
CA ALA A 71 0.27 -8.90 8.46
C ALA A 71 -0.97 -8.60 9.32
N ALA A 72 -1.23 -7.33 9.63
CA ALA A 72 -2.40 -6.93 10.39
C ALA A 72 -3.73 -7.22 9.67
N ILE A 73 -3.77 -7.07 8.34
CA ILE A 73 -4.95 -7.44 7.52
C ILE A 73 -5.24 -8.93 7.68
N GLU A 74 -4.23 -9.80 7.52
CA GLU A 74 -4.41 -11.24 7.65
C GLU A 74 -4.85 -11.64 9.07
N ILE A 75 -4.21 -11.09 10.11
CA ILE A 75 -4.59 -11.35 11.51
C ILE A 75 -6.04 -10.91 11.76
N ARG A 76 -6.44 -9.76 11.24
CA ARG A 76 -7.78 -9.21 11.47
C ARG A 76 -8.88 -9.88 10.65
N ARG A 77 -8.59 -10.73 9.69
CA ARG A 77 -9.60 -11.58 9.04
C ARG A 77 -10.28 -12.50 10.05
N GLU A 78 -9.52 -13.06 10.97
CA GLU A 78 -10.05 -13.94 12.03
C GLU A 78 -10.35 -13.16 13.33
N ASN A 79 -9.73 -11.99 13.52
CA ASN A 79 -9.85 -11.12 14.69
C ASN A 79 -10.25 -9.69 14.29
N PRO A 80 -11.46 -9.41 13.75
CA PRO A 80 -11.79 -8.17 13.05
C PRO A 80 -11.64 -6.88 13.86
N ARG A 81 -11.67 -6.96 15.19
CA ARG A 81 -11.58 -5.80 16.09
C ARG A 81 -10.30 -5.79 16.93
N LEU A 82 -9.33 -6.64 16.59
CA LEU A 82 -8.06 -6.65 17.30
C LEU A 82 -7.36 -5.29 17.13
N PRO A 83 -7.06 -4.59 18.24
CA PRO A 83 -6.41 -3.29 18.19
C PRO A 83 -4.99 -3.37 17.63
N VAL A 84 -4.64 -2.46 16.74
CA VAL A 84 -3.29 -2.38 16.16
C VAL A 84 -2.77 -0.95 16.22
N VAL A 85 -1.59 -0.78 16.80
CA VAL A 85 -0.84 0.47 16.71
C VAL A 85 0.29 0.26 15.71
N PHE A 86 0.13 0.83 14.52
CA PHE A 86 1.17 0.88 13.51
C PHE A 86 2.15 2.00 13.82
N TYR A 87 3.44 1.74 13.69
CA TYR A 87 4.46 2.77 13.80
C TYR A 87 5.53 2.58 12.73
N SER A 88 5.95 3.67 12.08
CA SER A 88 6.84 3.63 10.92
C SER A 88 7.84 4.77 10.94
N ILE A 89 9.04 4.50 10.41
CA ILE A 89 10.02 5.54 10.09
C ILE A 89 9.82 6.03 8.66
N GLN A 90 9.39 5.15 7.76
CA GLN A 90 9.43 5.36 6.33
C GLN A 90 8.19 6.11 5.80
N ASP A 91 8.46 7.01 4.86
CA ASP A 91 7.49 7.68 4.01
C ASP A 91 7.48 6.96 2.66
N ASP A 92 6.72 5.87 2.57
CA ASP A 92 6.59 5.04 1.37
C ASP A 92 5.12 4.99 0.92
N ASP A 93 4.88 5.39 -0.32
CA ASP A 93 3.54 5.42 -0.92
C ASP A 93 2.86 4.04 -0.93
N GLY A 94 3.63 2.96 -1.05
CA GLY A 94 3.11 1.59 -1.02
C GLY A 94 2.45 1.26 0.32
N TYR A 95 3.06 1.67 1.42
CA TYR A 95 2.47 1.47 2.76
C TYR A 95 1.19 2.29 2.96
N TYR A 96 1.12 3.51 2.43
CA TYR A 96 -0.09 4.32 2.49
C TYR A 96 -1.22 3.73 1.65
N ARG A 97 -0.92 3.15 0.48
CA ARG A 97 -1.89 2.39 -0.34
C ARG A 97 -2.37 1.14 0.38
N ASP A 98 -1.46 0.36 0.97
CA ASP A 98 -1.81 -0.84 1.73
C ASP A 98 -2.71 -0.48 2.91
N PHE A 99 -2.39 0.58 3.66
CA PHE A 99 -3.21 1.04 4.78
C PHE A 99 -4.60 1.48 4.33
N ARG A 100 -4.71 2.28 3.30
CA ARG A 100 -5.99 2.72 2.73
C ARG A 100 -6.85 1.53 2.28
N ASN A 101 -6.24 0.56 1.61
CA ASN A 101 -6.93 -0.61 1.06
C ASN A 101 -7.17 -1.71 2.11
N SER A 102 -6.65 -1.54 3.33
CA SER A 102 -6.73 -2.54 4.40
C SER A 102 -8.14 -2.81 4.90
N GLY A 103 -9.07 -1.84 4.76
CA GLY A 103 -10.38 -1.89 5.40
C GLY A 103 -10.36 -1.70 6.91
N ILE A 104 -9.22 -1.31 7.49
CA ILE A 104 -9.08 -1.05 8.93
C ILE A 104 -9.67 0.33 9.25
N LEU A 105 -10.92 0.37 9.74
CA LEU A 105 -11.68 1.61 9.99
C LEU A 105 -11.72 2.01 11.46
N SER A 106 -11.35 1.12 12.39
CA SER A 106 -11.41 1.37 13.82
C SER A 106 -10.41 0.49 14.59
N HIS A 107 -10.22 0.78 15.88
CA HIS A 107 -9.31 0.05 16.74
C HIS A 107 -7.87 0.11 16.24
N TYR A 108 -7.40 1.29 15.83
CA TYR A 108 -6.03 1.45 15.36
C TYR A 108 -5.43 2.79 15.76
N ALA A 109 -4.11 2.84 15.78
CA ALA A 109 -3.37 4.07 15.61
C ALA A 109 -2.31 3.88 14.51
N TYR A 110 -2.00 4.94 13.75
CA TYR A 110 -0.89 4.93 12.81
C TYR A 110 -0.03 6.17 13.03
N VAL A 111 1.21 5.96 13.47
CA VAL A 111 2.10 7.03 13.94
C VAL A 111 3.52 6.90 13.39
N LYS A 112 4.21 8.05 13.29
CA LYS A 112 5.64 8.08 12.96
C LYS A 112 6.49 7.73 14.19
N LYS A 113 7.47 6.84 14.02
CA LYS A 113 8.44 6.48 15.08
C LYS A 113 9.19 7.70 15.62
N SER A 114 9.50 8.69 14.76
CA SER A 114 10.16 9.92 15.19
C SER A 114 9.41 10.72 16.26
N ASN A 115 8.08 10.68 16.21
CA ASN A 115 7.21 11.42 17.12
C ASN A 115 6.81 10.61 18.36
N TYR A 116 6.94 9.28 18.30
CA TYR A 116 6.47 8.33 19.32
C TYR A 116 7.56 7.32 19.73
N LEU A 117 8.79 7.82 19.95
CA LEU A 117 9.95 6.98 20.29
C LEU A 117 9.87 6.35 21.68
N LEU A 118 9.17 7.01 22.63
CA LEU A 118 9.13 6.55 24.01
C LEU A 118 7.93 5.63 24.25
N PRO A 119 8.13 4.49 24.94
CA PRO A 119 7.05 3.56 25.25
C PRO A 119 5.85 4.22 25.96
N GLN A 120 6.09 5.25 26.79
CA GLN A 120 5.05 6.00 27.48
C GLN A 120 4.12 6.74 26.50
N MET A 121 4.59 7.10 25.31
CA MET A 121 3.77 7.75 24.26
C MET A 121 2.92 6.74 23.50
N ILE A 122 3.36 5.49 23.39
CA ILE A 122 2.61 4.39 22.75
C ILE A 122 1.47 3.88 23.63
N LEU A 123 1.64 3.89 24.95
CA LEU A 123 0.64 3.40 25.89
C LEU A 123 -0.76 4.02 25.72
N PRO A 124 -0.94 5.35 25.61
CA PRO A 124 -2.26 5.94 25.38
C PRO A 124 -2.87 5.48 24.05
N LEU A 125 -2.07 5.34 22.98
CA LEU A 125 -2.53 4.90 21.67
C LEU A 125 -3.08 3.46 21.72
N LEU A 126 -2.38 2.56 22.42
CA LEU A 126 -2.86 1.20 22.65
C LEU A 126 -4.16 1.19 23.44
N GLN A 127 -4.26 2.00 24.51
CA GLN A 127 -5.47 2.09 25.32
C GLN A 127 -6.67 2.62 24.52
N ASP A 128 -6.45 3.62 23.69
CA ASP A 128 -7.49 4.19 22.82
C ASP A 128 -7.93 3.21 21.74
N ALA A 129 -6.99 2.51 21.11
CA ALA A 129 -7.31 1.49 20.12
C ALA A 129 -8.11 0.32 20.74
N VAL A 130 -7.80 -0.11 21.97
CA VAL A 130 -8.57 -1.13 22.69
C VAL A 130 -10.01 -0.67 22.96
N GLN A 131 -10.23 0.64 23.16
CA GLN A 131 -11.56 1.21 23.34
C GLN A 131 -12.31 1.44 22.03
N GLY A 132 -11.76 1.00 20.91
CA GLY A 132 -12.36 1.16 19.59
C GLY A 132 -12.07 2.49 18.91
N ARG A 133 -11.27 3.36 19.53
CA ARG A 133 -10.87 4.63 18.94
C ARG A 133 -9.85 4.43 17.84
N SER A 134 -9.75 5.44 16.97
CA SER A 134 -8.75 5.49 15.90
C SER A 134 -7.98 6.78 16.00
N PHE A 135 -6.69 6.70 15.71
CA PHE A 135 -5.82 7.86 15.62
C PHE A 135 -4.88 7.68 14.42
N ILE A 136 -4.67 8.75 13.71
CA ILE A 136 -3.64 8.83 12.66
C ILE A 136 -2.81 10.09 12.90
N ASP A 137 -1.50 9.95 12.86
CA ASP A 137 -0.59 11.09 12.92
C ASP A 137 -0.92 12.07 11.76
N PRO A 138 -1.10 13.37 12.02
CA PRO A 138 -1.46 14.35 10.98
C PRO A 138 -0.55 14.33 9.75
N GLU A 139 0.76 14.12 9.93
CA GLU A 139 1.69 14.02 8.81
C GLU A 139 1.43 12.75 7.96
N ILE A 140 1.07 11.65 8.59
CA ILE A 140 0.69 10.42 7.87
C ILE A 140 -0.65 10.62 7.16
N GLU A 141 -1.62 11.26 7.82
CA GLU A 141 -2.94 11.52 7.23
C GLU A 141 -2.82 12.39 5.96
N GLU A 142 -1.98 13.42 6.00
CA GLU A 142 -1.71 14.27 4.85
C GLU A 142 -1.10 13.47 3.71
N ARG A 143 -0.09 12.65 4.00
CA ARG A 143 0.55 11.77 3.00
C ARG A 143 -0.42 10.75 2.40
N VAL A 144 -1.28 10.15 3.20
CA VAL A 144 -2.33 9.23 2.71
C VAL A 144 -3.27 9.96 1.75
N LYS A 145 -3.67 11.20 2.05
CA LYS A 145 -4.51 12.03 1.16
C LYS A 145 -3.80 12.40 -0.13
N GLU A 146 -2.51 12.80 -0.08
CA GLU A 146 -1.71 13.12 -1.26
C GLU A 146 -1.56 11.91 -2.19
N VAL A 147 -1.24 10.74 -1.62
CA VAL A 147 -1.12 9.49 -2.39
C VAL A 147 -2.47 9.15 -3.03
N TRP A 148 -3.56 9.32 -2.30
CA TRP A 148 -4.89 9.11 -2.82
C TRP A 148 -5.21 10.01 -4.01
N HIS A 149 -5.04 11.32 -3.87
CA HIS A 149 -5.29 12.28 -4.95
C HIS A 149 -4.46 11.95 -6.20
N ARG A 150 -3.19 11.59 -6.01
CA ARG A 150 -2.33 11.20 -7.12
C ARG A 150 -2.82 9.93 -7.80
N ASP A 151 -3.23 8.91 -7.04
CA ASP A 151 -3.72 7.65 -7.59
C ASP A 151 -5.06 7.82 -8.31
N GLU A 152 -5.96 8.69 -7.82
CA GLU A 152 -7.24 9.00 -8.49
C GLU A 152 -7.06 9.75 -9.81
N ASN A 153 -6.07 10.64 -9.87
CA ASN A 153 -5.75 11.43 -11.07
C ASN A 153 -4.78 10.70 -12.01
N SER A 154 -4.28 9.53 -11.62
CA SER A 154 -3.43 8.71 -12.46
C SER A 154 -4.21 8.18 -13.67
N PRO A 155 -3.65 8.26 -14.91
CA PRO A 155 -4.23 7.59 -16.08
C PRO A 155 -4.47 6.09 -15.87
N MET A 156 -3.70 5.46 -14.97
CA MET A 156 -3.85 4.05 -14.63
C MET A 156 -5.20 3.77 -13.93
N SER A 157 -5.80 4.76 -13.27
CA SER A 157 -7.12 4.63 -12.61
C SER A 157 -8.25 4.38 -13.60
N LEU A 158 -8.08 4.78 -14.87
CA LEU A 158 -9.03 4.57 -15.97
C LEU A 158 -8.99 3.14 -16.53
N LEU A 159 -8.06 2.32 -16.08
CA LEU A 159 -7.81 0.98 -16.60
C LEU A 159 -8.30 -0.10 -15.63
N GLU A 160 -8.84 -1.17 -16.21
CA GLU A 160 -9.13 -2.40 -15.45
C GLU A 160 -7.85 -3.08 -14.93
N PRO A 161 -7.90 -3.90 -13.86
CA PRO A 161 -6.71 -4.49 -13.24
C PRO A 161 -5.78 -5.25 -14.19
N ASN A 162 -6.32 -5.95 -15.17
CA ASN A 162 -5.51 -6.65 -16.19
C ASN A 162 -4.87 -5.67 -17.19
N GLU A 163 -5.57 -4.59 -17.52
CA GLU A 163 -5.07 -3.53 -18.40
C GLU A 163 -3.92 -2.79 -17.72
N GLN A 164 -4.04 -2.48 -16.42
CA GLN A 164 -2.96 -1.89 -15.62
C GLN A 164 -1.70 -2.75 -15.63
N LYS A 165 -1.84 -4.07 -15.42
CA LYS A 165 -0.71 -5.00 -15.48
C LYS A 165 -0.06 -5.02 -16.86
N VAL A 166 -0.86 -5.01 -17.92
CA VAL A 166 -0.34 -4.95 -19.31
C VAL A 166 0.38 -3.63 -19.56
N ALA A 167 -0.19 -2.50 -19.15
CA ALA A 167 0.44 -1.18 -19.29
C ALA A 167 1.80 -1.12 -18.59
N GLN A 168 1.91 -1.64 -17.35
CA GLN A 168 3.18 -1.74 -16.64
C GLN A 168 4.22 -2.61 -17.36
N MET A 169 3.79 -3.68 -18.03
CA MET A 169 4.68 -4.54 -18.82
C MET A 169 5.10 -3.87 -20.14
N LEU A 170 4.24 -3.03 -20.72
CA LEU A 170 4.60 -2.20 -21.89
C LEU A 170 5.73 -1.23 -21.55
N VAL A 171 5.68 -0.58 -20.38
CA VAL A 171 6.76 0.30 -19.88
C VAL A 171 8.09 -0.44 -19.77
N LYS A 172 8.06 -1.73 -19.38
CA LYS A 172 9.25 -2.60 -19.34
C LYS A 172 9.75 -3.04 -20.73
N GLY A 173 9.13 -2.58 -21.82
CA GLY A 173 9.50 -2.91 -23.19
C GLY A 173 9.14 -4.33 -23.61
N MET A 174 8.25 -5.02 -22.91
CA MET A 174 7.89 -6.40 -23.22
C MET A 174 7.04 -6.48 -24.49
N THR A 175 7.26 -7.53 -25.29
CA THR A 175 6.43 -7.84 -26.48
C THR A 175 5.09 -8.46 -26.06
N ASN A 176 4.09 -8.40 -26.96
CA ASN A 176 2.78 -9.01 -26.70
C ASN A 176 2.87 -10.51 -26.41
N GLU A 177 3.79 -11.23 -27.08
CA GLU A 177 4.06 -12.66 -26.81
C GLU A 177 4.57 -12.87 -25.38
N HIS A 178 5.53 -12.03 -24.95
CA HIS A 178 6.14 -12.14 -23.63
C HIS A 178 5.12 -11.81 -22.53
N ILE A 179 4.32 -10.75 -22.72
CA ILE A 179 3.24 -10.39 -21.80
C ILE A 179 2.21 -11.51 -21.70
N ALA A 180 1.79 -12.11 -22.83
CA ALA A 180 0.86 -13.22 -22.83
C ALA A 180 1.39 -14.40 -22.00
N THR A 181 2.67 -14.75 -22.16
CA THR A 181 3.32 -15.81 -21.41
C THR A 181 3.30 -15.52 -19.90
N VAL A 182 3.71 -14.32 -19.49
CA VAL A 182 3.78 -13.92 -18.07
C VAL A 182 2.39 -13.90 -17.42
N MET A 183 1.36 -13.47 -18.17
CA MET A 183 -0.01 -13.41 -17.68
C MET A 183 -0.78 -14.74 -17.80
N GLY A 184 -0.17 -15.78 -18.36
CA GLY A 184 -0.79 -17.09 -18.53
C GLY A 184 -1.85 -17.13 -19.65
N PHE A 185 -1.83 -16.20 -20.59
CA PHE A 185 -2.72 -16.21 -21.75
C PHE A 185 -2.19 -17.12 -22.85
N ARG A 186 -3.13 -17.77 -23.58
CA ARG A 186 -2.81 -18.75 -24.60
C ARG A 186 -2.11 -18.16 -25.83
N ASP A 187 -2.46 -16.92 -26.20
CA ASP A 187 -1.86 -16.27 -27.35
C ASP A 187 -1.80 -14.72 -27.21
N LYS A 188 -0.97 -14.09 -28.06
CA LYS A 188 -0.77 -12.65 -28.10
C LYS A 188 -1.99 -11.83 -28.52
N ARG A 189 -3.00 -12.44 -29.16
CA ARG A 189 -4.20 -11.74 -29.64
C ARG A 189 -4.98 -11.16 -28.46
N THR A 190 -4.99 -11.87 -27.33
CA THR A 190 -5.59 -11.37 -26.09
C THR A 190 -4.91 -10.08 -25.64
N ILE A 191 -3.57 -10.02 -25.68
CA ILE A 191 -2.80 -8.81 -25.34
C ILE A 191 -3.04 -7.69 -26.35
N SER A 192 -3.12 -8.00 -27.66
CA SER A 192 -3.45 -6.99 -28.67
C SER A 192 -4.83 -6.37 -28.43
N ARG A 193 -5.82 -7.17 -28.01
CA ARG A 193 -7.16 -6.67 -27.62
C ARG A 193 -7.09 -5.77 -26.39
N ILE A 194 -6.34 -6.19 -25.35
CA ILE A 194 -6.14 -5.40 -24.13
C ILE A 194 -5.44 -4.08 -24.46
N ASN A 195 -4.40 -4.09 -25.31
CA ASN A 195 -3.75 -2.87 -25.77
C ASN A 195 -4.75 -1.93 -26.46
N GLY A 196 -5.63 -2.45 -27.30
CA GLY A 196 -6.69 -1.66 -27.92
C GLY A 196 -7.63 -1.01 -26.91
N GLN A 197 -7.94 -1.69 -25.80
CA GLN A 197 -8.73 -1.13 -24.70
C GLN A 197 -7.98 -0.02 -23.97
N ILE A 198 -6.69 -0.23 -23.64
CA ILE A 198 -5.81 0.78 -23.04
C ILE A 198 -5.75 2.03 -23.95
N TYR A 199 -5.51 1.84 -25.25
CA TYR A 199 -5.44 2.96 -26.19
C TYR A 199 -6.75 3.73 -26.28
N SER A 200 -7.90 3.01 -26.20
CA SER A 200 -9.21 3.62 -26.17
C SER A 200 -9.44 4.44 -24.90
N SER A 201 -9.11 3.89 -23.75
CA SER A 201 -9.26 4.56 -22.46
C SER A 201 -8.43 5.85 -22.35
N TRP A 202 -7.28 5.87 -23.02
CA TRP A 202 -6.38 7.03 -23.04
C TRP A 202 -6.51 7.91 -24.29
N GLY A 203 -7.56 7.69 -25.12
CA GLY A 203 -7.83 8.51 -26.30
C GLY A 203 -6.79 8.40 -27.41
N LEU A 204 -6.04 7.29 -27.49
CA LEU A 204 -4.97 7.07 -28.45
C LEU A 204 -5.43 6.41 -29.77
N ASN A 205 -6.72 6.10 -29.91
CA ASN A 205 -7.34 5.43 -31.07
C ASN A 205 -7.80 6.43 -32.14
N ASN A 206 -7.08 7.52 -32.39
CA ASN A 206 -7.42 8.41 -33.48
C ASN A 206 -7.20 7.70 -34.84
N SER A 207 -8.09 7.92 -35.78
CA SER A 207 -8.19 7.26 -37.12
C SER A 207 -6.93 7.31 -37.96
N THR A 208 -5.90 8.04 -37.55
CA THR A 208 -4.63 8.24 -38.27
C THR A 208 -3.42 7.66 -37.50
N SER A 209 -3.60 7.13 -36.28
CA SER A 209 -2.47 6.65 -35.49
C SER A 209 -2.13 5.20 -35.84
N ASP A 210 -0.92 4.97 -36.33
CA ASP A 210 -0.29 3.64 -36.43
C ASP A 210 -0.29 2.99 -35.04
N GLU A 211 -0.57 1.70 -34.94
CA GLU A 211 -0.52 0.91 -33.68
C GLU A 211 0.81 1.10 -32.93
N LYS A 212 1.91 1.28 -33.66
CA LYS A 212 3.23 1.57 -33.08
C LYS A 212 3.26 2.92 -32.36
N VAL A 213 2.63 3.94 -32.95
CA VAL A 213 2.53 5.29 -32.37
C VAL A 213 1.67 5.22 -31.08
N ALA A 214 0.49 4.57 -31.17
CA ALA A 214 -0.38 4.39 -30.01
C ALA A 214 0.34 3.65 -28.88
N ARG A 215 1.09 2.60 -29.19
CA ARG A 215 1.91 1.87 -28.23
C ARG A 215 2.96 2.76 -27.55
N THR A 216 3.70 3.54 -28.35
CA THR A 216 4.73 4.46 -27.81
C THR A 216 4.11 5.50 -26.89
N ARG A 217 3.00 6.12 -27.30
CA ARG A 217 2.27 7.11 -26.50
C ARG A 217 1.73 6.49 -25.20
N ALA A 218 1.20 5.27 -25.26
CA ALA A 218 0.74 4.54 -24.08
C ALA A 218 1.88 4.27 -23.08
N VAL A 219 3.07 3.91 -23.58
CA VAL A 219 4.26 3.74 -22.71
C VAL A 219 4.63 5.06 -22.04
N ILE A 220 4.60 6.18 -22.75
CA ILE A 220 4.91 7.49 -22.19
C ILE A 220 3.91 7.87 -21.10
N ILE A 221 2.59 7.73 -21.35
CA ILE A 221 1.55 7.99 -20.35
C ILE A 221 1.77 7.14 -19.11
N ALA A 222 1.96 5.82 -19.27
CA ALA A 222 2.14 4.90 -18.15
C ALA A 222 3.45 5.15 -17.37
N GLN A 223 4.51 5.59 -18.04
CA GLN A 223 5.80 5.88 -17.41
C GLN A 223 5.78 7.21 -16.66
N GLN A 224 5.11 8.23 -17.21
CA GLN A 224 4.99 9.54 -16.58
C GLN A 224 3.90 9.57 -15.50
N ASP A 225 3.01 8.60 -15.51
CA ASP A 225 1.80 8.55 -14.67
C ASP A 225 0.96 9.84 -14.80
N LYS A 226 0.88 10.37 -16.01
CA LYS A 226 0.18 11.62 -16.34
C LYS A 226 -0.54 11.49 -17.67
N MET A 227 -1.75 12.07 -17.76
CA MET A 227 -2.48 12.10 -19.00
C MET A 227 -1.81 13.09 -19.98
N ILE A 228 -1.30 12.55 -21.09
CA ILE A 228 -0.68 13.32 -22.19
C ILE A 228 -1.54 13.13 -23.42
N ILE A 229 -1.88 14.23 -24.06
CA ILE A 229 -2.63 14.27 -25.33
C ILE A 229 -1.74 14.80 -26.44
N TRP A 230 -2.04 14.41 -27.70
CA TRP A 230 -1.29 14.84 -28.89
C TRP A 230 -2.25 15.47 -29.86
N ASP A 231 -1.84 16.63 -30.44
CA ASP A 231 -2.55 17.25 -31.52
C ASP A 231 -2.28 16.55 -32.86
N GLU A 232 -2.91 17.03 -33.96
CA GLU A 232 -2.74 16.49 -35.29
C GLU A 232 -1.32 16.69 -35.85
N GLN A 233 -0.58 17.69 -35.35
CA GLN A 233 0.80 17.96 -35.73
C GLN A 233 1.79 17.11 -34.93
N GLY A 234 1.33 16.37 -33.89
CA GLY A 234 2.14 15.53 -33.03
C GLY A 234 2.76 16.27 -31.86
N ASN A 235 2.36 17.51 -31.56
CA ASN A 235 2.75 18.20 -30.37
C ASN A 235 2.07 17.56 -29.16
N ALA A 236 2.81 17.43 -28.04
CA ALA A 236 2.33 16.80 -26.82
C ALA A 236 1.95 17.85 -25.76
N PHE A 237 0.85 17.61 -25.08
CA PHE A 237 0.34 18.47 -24.02
C PHE A 237 0.01 17.62 -22.79
N LEU A 238 0.45 18.08 -21.63
CA LEU A 238 0.05 17.53 -20.34
C LEU A 238 -1.34 18.05 -20.01
N LEU A 239 -2.25 17.15 -19.66
CA LEU A 239 -3.54 17.52 -19.10
C LEU A 239 -3.38 17.62 -17.57
N ASP A 240 -3.63 18.79 -17.00
CA ASP A 240 -3.61 18.97 -15.56
C ASP A 240 -4.95 18.57 -14.90
N ASP A 241 -4.99 18.61 -13.56
CA ASP A 241 -6.17 18.20 -12.78
C ASP A 241 -7.42 19.08 -13.05
N ASN A 242 -7.25 20.26 -13.64
CA ASN A 242 -8.35 21.17 -14.04
C ASN A 242 -8.77 20.95 -15.49
N GLY A 243 -8.08 20.05 -16.24
CA GLY A 243 -8.30 19.82 -17.66
C GLY A 243 -7.62 20.85 -18.58
N GLU A 244 -6.70 21.66 -18.06
CA GLU A 244 -5.93 22.60 -18.86
C GLU A 244 -4.76 21.89 -19.56
N GLN A 245 -4.50 22.32 -20.81
CA GLN A 245 -3.45 21.76 -21.66
C GLN A 245 -2.18 22.59 -21.55
N ASN A 246 -1.15 22.00 -20.97
CA ASN A 246 0.16 22.61 -20.84
C ASN A 246 1.17 21.94 -21.78
N PRO A 247 2.01 22.67 -22.55
CA PRO A 247 2.99 22.06 -23.43
C PRO A 247 3.89 21.09 -22.66
N TRP A 248 4.04 19.87 -23.21
CA TRP A 248 4.92 18.85 -22.62
C TRP A 248 6.21 18.78 -23.45
N HIS A 249 7.38 19.00 -22.80
CA HIS A 249 8.71 19.08 -23.41
C HIS A 249 9.60 17.93 -23.01
#